data_5e6e11222c307c4c19c51b3903e37895
#
_entry.id   5e6e11222c307c4c19c51b3903e37895
#
_cell.length_a   1.000
_cell.length_b   1.000
_cell.length_c   1.000
_cell.angle_alpha   90.00
_cell.angle_beta   90.00
_cell.angle_gamma   90.00
#
_symmetry.space_group_name_H-M   'P 1'
#
loop_
_entity.id
_entity.type
_entity.pdbx_description
1 polymer ?
#
loop_
_entity_poly.entity_id
_entity_poly.type
_entity_poly.pdbx_seq_one_letter_code
_entity_poly.pdbx_strand_id
1 'polypeptide(L)'
;VAGIPVVELMDSKSPCLDIAVGFDNFEAARQMTTAIIARGHRHIAYLGARLDERTIIKQKGYEQAMLDAGLVPYSVMVEQSSSYSSGIELIRQARREYPQLDGVFCTNDDLAVGAAFECQRLGLKVPDDMAIAGFHGHDIGQVMEPRLASVLTPRERMGSIGAERLLARIRGESVTPKMLDLGFTLS
;
A
#
# COMPACT_ATOMS: atom_id res chain seq x y z
N VAL A 1 22.12 -18.07 10.78
CA VAL A 1 22.40 -16.99 9.81
C VAL A 1 23.88 -16.67 9.92
N ALA A 2 24.61 -16.76 8.81
CA ALA A 2 26.07 -16.76 8.73
C ALA A 2 26.70 -15.38 9.00
N GLY A 3 26.42 -14.69 10.10
CA GLY A 3 27.12 -13.47 10.52
C GLY A 3 27.20 -12.32 9.51
N ILE A 4 26.46 -12.41 8.40
CA ILE A 4 26.46 -11.39 7.34
C ILE A 4 25.51 -10.27 7.77
N PRO A 5 25.95 -9.00 7.76
CA PRO A 5 25.07 -7.86 8.02
C PRO A 5 23.90 -7.79 7.03
N VAL A 6 22.70 -7.59 7.55
CA VAL A 6 21.47 -7.49 6.74
C VAL A 6 20.68 -6.26 7.17
N VAL A 7 20.20 -5.50 6.18
CA VAL A 7 19.21 -4.42 6.40
C VAL A 7 18.00 -4.69 5.53
N GLU A 8 16.86 -4.86 6.19
CA GLU A 8 15.56 -5.03 5.56
C GLU A 8 14.87 -3.69 5.44
N LEU A 9 14.26 -3.44 4.28
CA LEU A 9 13.61 -2.16 3.99
C LEU A 9 12.09 -2.33 3.84
N MET A 10 11.35 -1.22 3.97
CA MET A 10 9.92 -1.10 3.70
C MET A 10 9.00 -1.58 4.83
N ASP A 11 9.50 -2.15 5.90
CA ASP A 11 8.72 -2.51 7.08
C ASP A 11 9.52 -2.22 8.35
N SER A 12 8.84 -1.69 9.38
CA SER A 12 9.44 -1.38 10.68
C SER A 12 8.77 -2.11 11.84
N LYS A 13 7.82 -3.00 11.57
CA LYS A 13 7.03 -3.68 12.61
C LYS A 13 7.18 -5.20 12.60
N SER A 14 7.43 -5.82 11.46
CA SER A 14 7.69 -7.26 11.39
C SER A 14 9.07 -7.60 11.98
N PRO A 15 9.25 -8.80 12.55
CA PRO A 15 10.56 -9.27 13.00
C PRO A 15 11.59 -9.22 11.86
N CYS A 16 12.78 -8.67 12.13
CA CYS A 16 13.86 -8.57 11.14
C CYS A 16 15.05 -9.45 11.50
N LEU A 17 15.87 -9.80 10.52
CA LEU A 17 17.05 -10.64 10.70
C LEU A 17 18.16 -9.92 11.50
N ASP A 18 18.43 -8.64 11.20
CA ASP A 18 19.45 -7.83 11.89
C ASP A 18 18.97 -6.39 12.09
N ILE A 19 18.74 -5.64 11.02
CA ILE A 19 18.27 -4.25 11.06
C ILE A 19 17.09 -4.09 10.11
N ALA A 20 16.07 -3.30 10.50
CA ALA A 20 14.97 -2.88 9.64
C ALA A 20 14.87 -1.35 9.58
N VAL A 21 14.62 -0.81 8.39
CA VAL A 21 14.30 0.60 8.15
C VAL A 21 13.05 0.66 7.28
N GLY A 22 11.97 1.19 7.83
CA GLY A 22 10.70 1.17 7.12
C GLY A 22 9.67 2.08 7.75
N PHE A 23 8.44 1.65 7.67
CA PHE A 23 7.26 2.29 8.26
C PHE A 23 6.23 1.22 8.63
N ASP A 24 5.17 1.63 9.33
CA ASP A 24 4.08 0.74 9.71
C ASP A 24 3.11 0.55 8.55
N ASN A 25 3.20 -0.60 7.85
CA ASN A 25 2.34 -0.94 6.71
C ASN A 25 0.87 -1.16 7.12
N PHE A 26 0.63 -1.71 8.31
CA PHE A 26 -0.73 -1.90 8.83
C PHE A 26 -1.39 -0.55 9.08
N GLU A 27 -0.73 0.31 9.84
CA GLU A 27 -1.28 1.61 10.21
C GLU A 27 -1.45 2.51 8.98
N ALA A 28 -0.54 2.46 8.02
CA ALA A 28 -0.64 3.19 6.75
C ALA A 28 -1.90 2.78 5.95
N ALA A 29 -2.15 1.47 5.84
CA ALA A 29 -3.34 0.96 5.17
C ALA A 29 -4.62 1.30 5.94
N ARG A 30 -4.61 1.18 7.27
CA ARG A 30 -5.73 1.54 8.13
C ARG A 30 -6.11 3.02 7.97
N GLN A 31 -5.13 3.92 8.01
CA GLN A 31 -5.37 5.36 7.85
C GLN A 31 -5.88 5.72 6.45
N MET A 32 -5.32 5.14 5.39
CA MET A 32 -5.80 5.39 4.03
C MET A 32 -7.24 4.93 3.85
N THR A 33 -7.58 3.74 4.33
CA THR A 33 -8.96 3.22 4.28
C THR A 33 -9.91 4.11 5.08
N THR A 34 -9.52 4.54 6.28
CA THR A 34 -10.28 5.49 7.09
C THR A 34 -10.53 6.80 6.34
N ALA A 35 -9.53 7.30 5.61
CA ALA A 35 -9.67 8.53 4.81
C ALA A 35 -10.68 8.35 3.65
N ILE A 36 -10.73 7.18 3.00
CA ILE A 36 -11.75 6.87 1.98
C ILE A 36 -13.15 6.84 2.62
N ILE A 37 -13.28 6.17 3.77
CA ILE A 37 -14.55 6.08 4.51
C ILE A 37 -15.03 7.48 4.95
N ALA A 38 -14.13 8.34 5.41
CA ALA A 38 -14.45 9.70 5.84
C ALA A 38 -14.99 10.59 4.69
N ARG A 39 -14.69 10.24 3.43
CA ARG A 39 -15.23 10.89 2.24
C ARG A 39 -16.62 10.38 1.81
N GLY A 40 -17.18 9.42 2.54
CA GLY A 40 -18.54 8.92 2.32
C GLY A 40 -18.64 7.57 1.63
N HIS A 41 -17.55 7.00 1.16
CA HIS A 41 -17.53 5.68 0.52
C HIS A 41 -17.74 4.58 1.57
N ARG A 42 -18.53 3.57 1.22
CA ARG A 42 -18.92 2.50 2.15
C ARG A 42 -18.69 1.09 1.61
N HIS A 43 -18.65 0.94 0.30
CA HIS A 43 -18.48 -0.33 -0.39
C HIS A 43 -17.09 -0.38 -1.01
N ILE A 44 -16.08 -0.52 -0.13
CA ILE A 44 -14.66 -0.42 -0.50
C ILE A 44 -14.09 -1.82 -0.62
N ALA A 45 -13.35 -2.09 -1.69
CA ALA A 45 -12.59 -3.34 -1.84
C ALA A 45 -11.07 -3.11 -1.69
N TYR A 46 -10.38 -4.10 -1.12
CA TYR A 46 -8.92 -4.18 -1.20
C TYR A 46 -8.51 -4.97 -2.43
N LEU A 47 -7.64 -4.38 -3.26
CA LEU A 47 -7.08 -5.04 -4.45
C LEU A 47 -5.60 -5.35 -4.20
N GLY A 48 -5.28 -6.65 -4.11
CA GLY A 48 -3.95 -7.13 -3.76
C GLY A 48 -3.29 -7.97 -4.85
N ALA A 49 -1.98 -7.88 -4.94
CA ALA A 49 -1.16 -8.72 -5.82
C ALA A 49 0.12 -9.16 -5.10
N ARG A 50 0.70 -10.27 -5.59
CA ARG A 50 1.92 -10.89 -5.08
C ARG A 50 1.78 -11.69 -3.78
N LEU A 51 0.78 -11.49 -2.96
CA LEU A 51 0.48 -12.18 -1.70
C LEU A 51 1.69 -12.29 -0.72
N ASP A 52 2.65 -11.36 -0.81
CA ASP A 52 3.75 -11.29 0.15
C ASP A 52 3.27 -10.78 1.52
N GLU A 53 4.13 -10.91 2.53
CA GLU A 53 3.80 -10.53 3.91
C GLU A 53 3.30 -9.08 4.02
N ARG A 54 3.92 -8.14 3.29
CA ARG A 54 3.52 -6.72 3.31
C ARG A 54 2.15 -6.51 2.69
N THR A 55 1.80 -7.24 1.63
CA THR A 55 0.46 -7.22 1.03
C THR A 55 -0.59 -7.68 2.03
N ILE A 56 -0.32 -8.76 2.77
CA ILE A 56 -1.22 -9.28 3.81
C ILE A 56 -1.33 -8.33 5.00
N ILE A 57 -0.24 -7.69 5.42
CA ILE A 57 -0.27 -6.70 6.50
C ILE A 57 -1.12 -5.48 6.12
N LYS A 58 -0.99 -4.99 4.89
CA LYS A 58 -1.84 -3.90 4.37
C LYS A 58 -3.31 -4.30 4.28
N GLN A 59 -3.60 -5.53 3.82
CA GLN A 59 -4.96 -6.06 3.82
C GLN A 59 -5.57 -6.06 5.23
N LYS A 60 -4.83 -6.52 6.25
CA LYS A 60 -5.30 -6.49 7.64
C LYS A 60 -5.57 -5.08 8.14
N GLY A 61 -4.75 -4.10 7.77
CA GLY A 61 -4.98 -2.69 8.09
C GLY A 61 -6.26 -2.15 7.45
N TYR A 62 -6.50 -2.47 6.19
CA TYR A 62 -7.74 -2.17 5.48
C TYR A 62 -8.94 -2.83 6.18
N GLU A 63 -8.88 -4.14 6.45
CA GLU A 63 -9.95 -4.88 7.12
C GLU A 63 -10.30 -4.28 8.49
N GLN A 64 -9.29 -3.92 9.26
CA GLN A 64 -9.51 -3.28 10.57
C GLN A 64 -10.26 -1.95 10.43
N ALA A 65 -9.88 -1.10 9.48
CA ALA A 65 -10.58 0.18 9.26
C ALA A 65 -12.04 -0.01 8.82
N MET A 66 -12.32 -1.01 7.98
CA MET A 66 -13.69 -1.37 7.58
C MET A 66 -14.50 -1.83 8.79
N LEU A 67 -13.96 -2.73 9.60
CA LEU A 67 -14.62 -3.26 10.81
C LEU A 67 -14.86 -2.16 11.86
N ASP A 68 -13.88 -1.28 12.10
CA ASP A 68 -14.00 -0.15 13.02
C ASP A 68 -15.15 0.80 12.61
N ALA A 69 -15.43 0.88 11.31
CA ALA A 69 -16.55 1.66 10.76
C ALA A 69 -17.88 0.89 10.66
N GLY A 70 -17.93 -0.37 11.12
CA GLY A 70 -19.10 -1.24 11.01
C GLY A 70 -19.41 -1.68 9.57
N LEU A 71 -18.41 -1.67 8.68
CA LEU A 71 -18.50 -2.06 7.28
C LEU A 71 -17.98 -3.48 7.06
N VAL A 72 -18.43 -4.12 5.98
CA VAL A 72 -18.00 -5.47 5.62
C VAL A 72 -16.77 -5.37 4.69
N PRO A 73 -15.60 -5.89 5.08
CA PRO A 73 -14.44 -5.90 4.20
C PRO A 73 -14.63 -6.89 3.03
N TYR A 74 -14.13 -6.52 1.86
CA TYR A 74 -14.12 -7.34 0.66
C TYR A 74 -12.77 -7.21 -0.05
N SER A 75 -12.15 -8.32 -0.44
CA SER A 75 -10.82 -8.31 -1.05
C SER A 75 -10.77 -9.18 -2.30
N VAL A 76 -10.09 -8.69 -3.32
CA VAL A 76 -9.73 -9.47 -4.51
C VAL A 76 -8.21 -9.49 -4.62
N MET A 77 -7.63 -10.69 -4.60
CA MET A 77 -6.18 -10.86 -4.52
C MET A 77 -5.69 -11.89 -5.52
N VAL A 78 -4.49 -11.65 -6.08
CA VAL A 78 -3.83 -12.56 -7.04
C VAL A 78 -2.37 -12.80 -6.64
N GLU A 79 -1.84 -13.98 -6.98
CA GLU A 79 -0.45 -14.36 -6.70
C GLU A 79 0.55 -13.64 -7.62
N GLN A 80 0.13 -13.25 -8.82
CA GLN A 80 0.95 -12.60 -9.82
C GLN A 80 1.48 -11.25 -9.34
N SER A 81 2.56 -10.79 -9.96
CA SER A 81 3.12 -9.47 -9.71
C SER A 81 2.15 -8.36 -10.11
N SER A 82 2.21 -7.24 -9.40
CA SER A 82 1.45 -6.03 -9.72
C SER A 82 1.81 -5.51 -11.11
N SER A 83 0.79 -5.04 -11.82
CA SER A 83 0.93 -4.30 -13.08
C SER A 83 -0.33 -3.46 -13.29
N TYR A 84 -0.29 -2.51 -14.23
CA TYR A 84 -1.47 -1.76 -14.64
C TYR A 84 -2.56 -2.71 -15.19
N SER A 85 -2.17 -3.71 -15.98
CA SER A 85 -3.11 -4.72 -16.51
C SER A 85 -3.78 -5.52 -15.39
N SER A 86 -3.02 -5.94 -14.38
CA SER A 86 -3.59 -6.62 -13.21
C SER A 86 -4.59 -5.73 -12.46
N GLY A 87 -4.30 -4.43 -12.33
CA GLY A 87 -5.22 -3.46 -11.73
C GLY A 87 -6.55 -3.36 -12.49
N ILE A 88 -6.50 -3.34 -13.83
CA ILE A 88 -7.70 -3.38 -14.69
C ILE A 88 -8.52 -4.64 -14.43
N GLU A 89 -7.89 -5.81 -14.42
CA GLU A 89 -8.61 -7.08 -14.23
C GLU A 89 -9.19 -7.20 -12.81
N LEU A 90 -8.44 -6.79 -11.78
CA LEU A 90 -8.90 -6.85 -10.40
C LEU A 90 -10.12 -5.95 -10.15
N ILE A 91 -10.14 -4.73 -10.66
CA ILE A 91 -11.32 -3.86 -10.49
C ILE A 91 -12.53 -4.37 -11.29
N ARG A 92 -12.31 -4.96 -12.47
CA ARG A 92 -13.38 -5.63 -13.24
C ARG A 92 -13.97 -6.78 -12.45
N GLN A 93 -13.14 -7.62 -11.84
CA GLN A 93 -13.58 -8.72 -11.00
C GLN A 93 -14.35 -8.18 -9.78
N ALA A 94 -13.76 -7.25 -9.03
CA ALA A 94 -14.39 -6.67 -7.86
C ALA A 94 -15.79 -6.09 -8.17
N ARG A 95 -15.94 -5.36 -9.28
CA ARG A 95 -17.24 -4.79 -9.68
C ARG A 95 -18.27 -5.85 -10.10
N ARG A 96 -17.84 -6.97 -10.67
CA ARG A 96 -18.76 -8.09 -10.99
C ARG A 96 -19.25 -8.80 -9.74
N GLU A 97 -18.35 -9.04 -8.79
CA GLU A 97 -18.64 -9.79 -7.57
C GLU A 97 -19.29 -8.92 -6.47
N TYR A 98 -19.01 -7.62 -6.51
CA TYR A 98 -19.52 -6.64 -5.57
C TYR A 98 -20.11 -5.43 -6.31
N PRO A 99 -21.36 -5.54 -6.85
CA PRO A 99 -21.96 -4.50 -7.71
C PRO A 99 -22.13 -3.13 -7.05
N GLN A 100 -22.14 -3.06 -5.72
CA GLN A 100 -22.27 -1.83 -4.93
C GLN A 100 -20.94 -1.10 -4.74
N LEU A 101 -19.81 -1.64 -5.27
CA LEU A 101 -18.48 -1.09 -5.10
C LEU A 101 -18.43 0.40 -5.44
N ASP A 102 -18.01 1.22 -4.48
CA ASP A 102 -17.84 2.67 -4.59
C ASP A 102 -16.42 3.15 -4.27
N GLY A 103 -15.51 2.23 -3.90
CA GLY A 103 -14.13 2.54 -3.63
C GLY A 103 -13.20 1.33 -3.72
N VAL A 104 -11.93 1.57 -4.01
CA VAL A 104 -10.88 0.56 -3.96
C VAL A 104 -9.62 1.11 -3.29
N PHE A 105 -9.02 0.30 -2.44
CA PHE A 105 -7.68 0.52 -1.92
C PHE A 105 -6.75 -0.56 -2.47
N CYS A 106 -5.72 -0.14 -3.20
CA CYS A 106 -4.81 -1.03 -3.90
C CYS A 106 -3.50 -1.20 -3.12
N THR A 107 -2.93 -2.43 -3.14
CA THR A 107 -1.67 -2.71 -2.44
C THR A 107 -0.50 -1.84 -2.91
N ASN A 108 -0.58 -1.28 -4.13
CA ASN A 108 0.37 -0.31 -4.68
C ASN A 108 -0.26 0.55 -5.79
N ASP A 109 0.49 1.57 -6.23
CA ASP A 109 0.03 2.51 -7.24
C ASP A 109 -0.11 1.90 -8.64
N ASP A 110 0.64 0.84 -8.98
CA ASP A 110 0.49 0.19 -10.30
C ASP A 110 -0.92 -0.39 -10.46
N LEU A 111 -1.44 -1.06 -9.42
CA LEU A 111 -2.82 -1.55 -9.43
C LEU A 111 -3.82 -0.39 -9.45
N ALA A 112 -3.57 0.66 -8.66
CA ALA A 112 -4.46 1.81 -8.56
C ALA A 112 -4.57 2.58 -9.86
N VAL A 113 -3.47 2.80 -10.58
CA VAL A 113 -3.44 3.44 -11.91
C VAL A 113 -4.19 2.58 -12.92
N GLY A 114 -3.99 1.25 -12.89
CA GLY A 114 -4.76 0.34 -13.73
C GLY A 114 -6.27 0.43 -13.47
N ALA A 115 -6.66 0.45 -12.19
CA ALA A 115 -8.06 0.64 -11.80
C ALA A 115 -8.63 1.98 -12.27
N ALA A 116 -7.85 3.06 -12.19
CA ALA A 116 -8.24 4.38 -12.68
C ALA A 116 -8.46 4.40 -14.19
N PHE A 117 -7.60 3.77 -14.98
CA PHE A 117 -7.78 3.65 -16.43
C PHE A 117 -9.06 2.87 -16.79
N GLU A 118 -9.38 1.82 -16.03
CA GLU A 118 -10.63 1.09 -16.25
C GLU A 118 -11.85 1.93 -15.90
N CYS A 119 -11.81 2.70 -14.80
CA CYS A 119 -12.88 3.63 -14.46
C CYS A 119 -13.07 4.69 -15.55
N GLN A 120 -12.01 5.27 -16.06
CA GLN A 120 -12.05 6.23 -17.16
C GLN A 120 -12.68 5.61 -18.42
N ARG A 121 -12.27 4.36 -18.78
CA ARG A 121 -12.85 3.63 -19.93
C ARG A 121 -14.35 3.40 -19.79
N LEU A 122 -14.84 3.24 -18.57
CA LEU A 122 -16.25 3.02 -18.24
C LEU A 122 -17.04 4.32 -18.01
N GLY A 123 -16.39 5.49 -18.12
CA GLY A 123 -17.02 6.79 -17.88
C GLY A 123 -17.34 7.06 -16.40
N LEU A 124 -16.72 6.33 -15.48
CA LEU A 124 -16.88 6.56 -14.02
C LEU A 124 -16.00 7.72 -13.58
N LYS A 125 -16.57 8.62 -12.81
CA LYS A 125 -15.84 9.74 -12.22
C LYS A 125 -15.05 9.29 -11.00
N VAL A 126 -13.76 9.58 -11.00
CA VAL A 126 -12.88 9.41 -9.82
C VAL A 126 -12.67 10.79 -9.21
N PRO A 127 -12.92 11.01 -7.93
CA PRO A 127 -13.32 10.02 -6.92
C PRO A 127 -14.84 9.81 -6.76
N ASP A 128 -15.71 10.59 -7.42
CA ASP A 128 -17.14 10.72 -7.08
C ASP A 128 -17.92 9.40 -7.21
N ASP A 129 -17.75 8.67 -8.32
CA ASP A 129 -18.41 7.37 -8.54
C ASP A 129 -17.58 6.20 -8.01
N MET A 130 -16.25 6.38 -7.92
CA MET A 130 -15.31 5.36 -7.49
C MET A 130 -14.07 6.02 -6.87
N ALA A 131 -13.94 5.94 -5.54
CA ALA A 131 -12.70 6.32 -4.88
C ALA A 131 -11.59 5.33 -5.22
N ILE A 132 -10.41 5.82 -5.53
CA ILE A 132 -9.25 4.97 -5.81
C ILE A 132 -8.06 5.47 -5.00
N ALA A 133 -7.45 4.57 -4.22
CA ALA A 133 -6.23 4.86 -3.50
C ALA A 133 -5.17 3.79 -3.74
N GLY A 134 -3.94 4.21 -3.84
CA GLY A 134 -2.76 3.38 -4.00
C GLY A 134 -1.82 3.43 -2.79
N PHE A 135 -0.59 2.99 -3.03
CA PHE A 135 0.45 2.89 -2.02
C PHE A 135 1.82 3.08 -2.68
N HIS A 136 2.69 3.85 -2.05
CA HIS A 136 4.07 4.24 -2.37
C HIS A 136 4.24 5.63 -2.98
N GLY A 137 3.22 6.26 -3.56
CA GLY A 137 3.33 7.58 -4.18
C GLY A 137 4.21 7.57 -5.42
N HIS A 138 3.96 6.63 -6.35
CA HIS A 138 4.69 6.58 -7.62
C HIS A 138 4.41 7.83 -8.46
N ASP A 139 5.41 8.28 -9.20
CA ASP A 139 5.37 9.52 -10.00
C ASP A 139 4.16 9.58 -10.94
N ILE A 140 3.85 8.47 -11.61
CA ILE A 140 2.69 8.37 -12.52
C ILE A 140 1.37 8.77 -11.82
N GLY A 141 1.15 8.30 -10.58
CA GLY A 141 -0.05 8.63 -9.81
C GLY A 141 -0.10 10.09 -9.35
N GLN A 142 1.05 10.74 -9.23
CA GLN A 142 1.15 12.13 -8.78
C GLN A 142 0.94 13.14 -9.92
N VAL A 143 1.09 12.72 -11.19
CA VAL A 143 0.96 13.57 -12.38
C VAL A 143 -0.30 13.32 -13.20
N MET A 144 -1.04 12.23 -12.91
CA MET A 144 -2.30 11.94 -13.58
C MET A 144 -3.43 12.90 -13.11
N GLU A 145 -4.50 13.00 -13.91
CA GLU A 145 -5.69 13.79 -13.58
C GLU A 145 -6.95 12.89 -13.58
N PRO A 146 -7.70 12.81 -12.47
CA PRO A 146 -7.37 13.39 -11.16
C PRO A 146 -6.14 12.72 -10.53
N ARG A 147 -5.41 13.47 -9.68
CA ARG A 147 -4.26 12.95 -8.96
C ARG A 147 -4.66 11.76 -8.08
N LEU A 148 -3.85 10.69 -8.13
CA LEU A 148 -4.10 9.49 -7.35
C LEU A 148 -3.86 9.74 -5.85
N ALA A 149 -4.85 9.45 -5.03
CA ALA A 149 -4.66 9.33 -3.59
C ALA A 149 -3.71 8.16 -3.30
N SER A 150 -2.69 8.35 -2.49
CA SER A 150 -1.71 7.32 -2.19
C SER A 150 -1.09 7.49 -0.81
N VAL A 151 -0.66 6.37 -0.20
CA VAL A 151 0.26 6.41 0.92
C VAL A 151 1.65 6.77 0.41
N LEU A 152 2.13 7.95 0.75
CA LEU A 152 3.45 8.44 0.36
C LEU A 152 4.51 7.89 1.31
N THR A 153 5.42 7.10 0.78
CA THR A 153 6.48 6.45 1.57
C THR A 153 7.83 7.16 1.37
N PRO A 154 8.67 7.32 2.42
CA PRO A 154 9.93 8.05 2.34
C PRO A 154 11.03 7.20 1.72
N ARG A 155 10.86 6.72 0.48
CA ARG A 155 11.71 5.73 -0.20
C ARG A 155 13.18 6.13 -0.28
N GLU A 156 13.45 7.36 -0.68
CA GLU A 156 14.81 7.90 -0.81
C GLU A 156 15.52 7.93 0.55
N ARG A 157 14.85 8.49 1.57
CA ARG A 157 15.38 8.54 2.93
C ARG A 157 15.59 7.15 3.52
N MET A 158 14.68 6.22 3.23
CA MET A 158 14.77 4.82 3.66
C MET A 158 15.97 4.12 3.03
N GLY A 159 16.21 4.32 1.73
CA GLY A 159 17.36 3.79 1.02
C GLY A 159 18.68 4.34 1.57
N SER A 160 18.80 5.66 1.77
CA SER A 160 19.97 6.31 2.32
C SER A 160 20.32 5.80 3.72
N ILE A 161 19.35 5.84 4.65
CA ILE A 161 19.56 5.37 6.02
C ILE A 161 19.86 3.87 6.06
N GLY A 162 19.18 3.08 5.21
CA GLY A 162 19.44 1.64 5.11
C GLY A 162 20.89 1.35 4.69
N ALA A 163 21.39 2.06 3.69
CA ALA A 163 22.78 1.93 3.24
C ALA A 163 23.79 2.37 4.32
N GLU A 164 23.56 3.49 4.99
CA GLU A 164 24.42 3.98 6.08
C GLU A 164 24.51 2.94 7.22
N ARG A 165 23.39 2.38 7.63
CA ARG A 165 23.31 1.36 8.68
C ARG A 165 24.01 0.06 8.28
N LEU A 166 23.84 -0.36 7.02
CA LEU A 166 24.54 -1.54 6.49
C LEU A 166 26.05 -1.34 6.50
N LEU A 167 26.54 -0.18 6.04
CA LEU A 167 27.96 0.15 6.07
C LEU A 167 28.53 0.17 7.49
N ALA A 168 27.81 0.75 8.45
CA ALA A 168 28.21 0.73 9.87
C ALA A 168 28.34 -0.72 10.38
N ARG A 169 27.37 -1.58 10.06
CA ARG A 169 27.43 -3.00 10.45
C ARG A 169 28.63 -3.74 9.81
N ILE A 170 28.92 -3.48 8.54
CA ILE A 170 30.08 -4.06 7.84
C ILE A 170 31.41 -3.65 8.53
N ARG A 171 31.48 -2.43 9.08
CA ARG A 171 32.64 -1.93 9.84
C ARG A 171 32.72 -2.47 11.27
N GLY A 172 31.76 -3.30 11.69
CA GLY A 172 31.67 -3.82 13.07
C GLY A 172 31.10 -2.84 14.09
N GLU A 173 30.52 -1.73 13.64
CA GLU A 173 29.91 -0.73 14.50
C GLU A 173 28.54 -1.22 15.02
N SER A 174 28.17 -0.78 16.23
CA SER A 174 26.85 -1.06 16.79
C SER A 174 25.81 -0.09 16.22
N VAL A 175 24.68 -0.62 15.75
CA VAL A 175 23.56 0.17 15.21
C VAL A 175 22.34 0.05 16.10
N THR A 176 21.86 1.18 16.60
CA THR A 176 20.66 1.28 17.44
C THR A 176 19.79 2.49 17.01
N PRO A 177 18.46 2.39 17.07
CA PRO A 177 17.67 1.18 17.27
C PRO A 177 17.80 0.23 16.07
N LYS A 178 17.60 -1.07 16.29
CA LYS A 178 17.64 -2.06 15.20
C LYS A 178 16.47 -1.91 14.21
N MET A 179 15.30 -1.51 14.70
CA MET A 179 14.12 -1.22 13.91
C MET A 179 13.85 0.28 13.93
N LEU A 180 13.85 0.90 12.76
CA LEU A 180 13.63 2.34 12.60
C LEU A 180 12.38 2.60 11.77
N ASP A 181 11.41 3.24 12.39
CA ASP A 181 10.19 3.72 11.75
C ASP A 181 10.41 5.16 11.23
N LEU A 182 10.25 5.37 9.94
CA LEU A 182 10.38 6.68 9.28
C LEU A 182 9.04 7.38 9.07
N GLY A 183 7.94 6.70 9.40
CA GLY A 183 6.59 7.19 9.14
C GLY A 183 6.22 7.20 7.65
N PHE A 184 5.03 7.73 7.39
CA PHE A 184 4.43 7.91 6.05
C PHE A 184 3.54 9.15 6.08
N THR A 185 3.07 9.59 4.92
CA THR A 185 2.01 10.61 4.79
C THR A 185 0.95 10.14 3.80
N LEU A 186 -0.23 10.75 3.82
CA LEU A 186 -1.29 10.52 2.84
C LEU A 186 -1.39 11.73 1.90
N SER A 187 -1.57 11.49 0.60
CA SER A 187 -1.84 12.56 -0.38
C SER A 187 -3.32 12.77 -0.57
#